data_007fe8fa37ac4107b86b79e943f1fd91
#
_entry.id   007fe8fa37ac4107b86b79e943f1fd91
#
_cell.length_a   1.000
_cell.length_b   1.000
_cell.length_c   1.000
_cell.angle_alpha   90.00
_cell.angle_beta   90.00
_cell.angle_gamma   90.00
#
_symmetry.space_group_name_H-M   'P 1'
#
loop_
_entity.id
_entity.type
_entity.pdbx_description
1 polymer ?
#
loop_
_entity_poly.entity_id
_entity_poly.type
_entity_poly.pdbx_seq_one_letter_code
_entity_poly.pdbx_strand_id
1 'polypeptide(L)'
;ADTKPSQPCDAQPDEIDVAIALDRFQNFTNMPVARIEHRWAGLRSFVADGLPVVGFDPLQSGFFWLVGQGGFGVQTSPAMGRVAASLVQGDELPDDIRERGVSAAQISPGREALRINGV
;
A
#
# COMPACT_ATOMS: atom_id res chain seq x y z
N ALA A 1 5.96 10.93 3.43
CA ALA A 1 6.29 9.59 3.91
C ALA A 1 7.61 9.15 3.31
N ASP A 2 8.44 8.54 4.11
CA ASP A 2 9.71 7.98 3.66
C ASP A 2 9.47 6.71 2.84
N THR A 3 10.30 6.51 1.81
CA THR A 3 10.20 5.37 0.90
C THR A 3 11.53 4.63 0.73
N LYS A 4 12.48 4.84 1.65
CA LYS A 4 13.75 4.11 1.62
C LYS A 4 13.48 2.60 1.83
N PRO A 5 13.96 1.72 0.96
CA PRO A 5 13.89 0.28 1.20
C PRO A 5 14.62 -0.11 2.49
N SER A 6 14.02 -1.01 3.25
CA SER A 6 14.60 -1.55 4.48
C SER A 6 14.40 -3.06 4.52
N GLN A 7 15.31 -3.75 5.16
CA GLN A 7 15.09 -5.14 5.55
C GLN A 7 14.02 -5.21 6.64
N PRO A 8 13.30 -6.34 6.78
CA PRO A 8 12.39 -6.53 7.89
C PRO A 8 13.09 -6.30 9.24
N CYS A 9 12.55 -5.37 10.03
CA CYS A 9 13.13 -4.97 11.32
C CYS A 9 12.05 -4.34 12.22
N ASP A 10 12.37 -4.16 13.48
CA ASP A 10 11.62 -3.26 14.37
C ASP A 10 12.00 -1.82 14.03
N ALA A 11 11.23 -1.20 13.13
CA ALA A 11 11.53 0.11 12.57
C ALA A 11 11.48 1.20 13.66
N GLN A 12 12.53 1.98 13.75
CA GLN A 12 12.62 3.14 14.64
C GLN A 12 12.56 4.43 13.81
N PRO A 13 11.97 5.51 14.35
CA PRO A 13 11.93 6.79 13.66
C PRO A 13 13.32 7.39 13.53
N ASP A 14 13.68 7.82 12.31
CA ASP A 14 14.90 8.58 12.07
C ASP A 14 14.72 10.03 12.55
N GLU A 15 15.71 10.58 13.24
CA GLU A 15 15.67 11.96 13.75
C GLU A 15 15.52 13.00 12.64
N ILE A 16 16.11 12.75 11.47
CA ILE A 16 16.02 13.65 10.31
C ILE A 16 14.58 13.62 9.75
N ASP A 17 13.98 12.45 9.64
CA ASP A 17 12.61 12.31 9.14
C ASP A 17 11.60 12.97 10.10
N VAL A 18 11.83 12.85 11.40
CA VAL A 18 11.04 13.55 12.43
C VAL A 18 11.16 15.06 12.27
N ALA A 19 12.38 15.59 12.09
CA ALA A 19 12.61 17.01 11.89
C ALA A 19 11.95 17.53 10.61
N ILE A 20 12.05 16.79 9.50
CA ILE A 20 11.39 17.13 8.23
C ILE A 20 9.86 17.13 8.38
N ALA A 21 9.31 16.14 9.07
CA ALA A 21 7.87 16.08 9.30
C ALA A 21 7.37 17.28 10.12
N LEU A 22 8.12 17.65 11.14
CA LEU A 22 7.82 18.80 11.98
C LEU A 22 7.89 20.12 11.18
N ASP A 23 8.95 20.32 10.41
CA ASP A 23 9.11 21.50 9.54
C ASP A 23 7.94 21.61 8.55
N ARG A 24 7.59 20.53 7.88
CA ARG A 24 6.44 20.51 6.95
C ARG A 24 5.13 20.84 7.66
N PHE A 25 4.90 20.27 8.85
CA PHE A 25 3.69 20.56 9.61
C PHE A 25 3.60 22.03 9.98
N GLN A 26 4.68 22.64 10.48
CA GLN A 26 4.73 24.05 10.86
C GLN A 26 4.58 25.00 9.66
N ASN A 27 5.07 24.59 8.47
CA ASN A 27 4.86 25.36 7.24
C ASN A 27 3.43 25.25 6.68
N PHE A 28 2.71 24.16 7.00
CA PHE A 28 1.33 23.95 6.56
C PHE A 28 0.28 24.48 7.53
N THR A 29 0.64 24.70 8.77
CA THR A 29 -0.30 25.10 9.82
C THR A 29 0.26 26.28 10.63
N ASN A 30 -0.63 27.05 11.24
CA ASN A 30 -0.26 28.11 12.18
C ASN A 30 -0.17 27.57 13.63
N MET A 31 -0.13 26.24 13.81
CA MET A 31 -0.10 25.62 15.14
C MET A 31 1.34 25.46 15.62
N PRO A 32 1.74 26.07 16.72
CA PRO A 32 3.07 25.88 17.27
C PRO A 32 3.19 24.47 17.88
N VAL A 33 4.28 23.80 17.59
CA VAL A 33 4.62 22.52 18.22
C VAL A 33 5.65 22.80 19.32
N ALA A 34 5.23 22.71 20.59
CA ALA A 34 6.11 22.99 21.72
C ALA A 34 7.06 21.80 22.02
N ARG A 35 6.57 20.58 21.81
CA ARG A 35 7.36 19.35 21.98
C ARG A 35 6.72 18.19 21.24
N ILE A 36 7.54 17.18 20.91
CA ILE A 36 7.08 15.88 20.43
C ILE A 36 6.93 14.96 21.63
N GLU A 37 5.73 14.48 21.88
CA GLU A 37 5.45 13.58 23.02
C GLU A 37 5.67 12.12 22.66
N HIS A 38 5.27 11.73 21.45
CA HIS A 38 5.39 10.36 20.95
C HIS A 38 5.87 10.35 19.51
N ARG A 39 6.69 9.36 19.19
CA ARG A 39 7.15 9.10 17.84
C ARG A 39 7.29 7.60 17.64
N TRP A 40 6.95 7.13 16.47
CA TRP A 40 7.11 5.73 16.05
C TRP A 40 7.33 5.64 14.56
N ALA A 41 7.82 4.51 14.10
CA ALA A 41 7.92 4.18 12.69
C ALA A 41 7.32 2.79 12.43
N GLY A 42 7.07 2.48 11.18
CA GLY A 42 6.59 1.18 10.76
C GLY A 42 6.99 0.89 9.32
N LEU A 43 7.14 -0.37 8.99
CA LEU A 43 7.42 -0.78 7.63
C LEU A 43 6.13 -0.85 6.82
N ARG A 44 6.24 -0.53 5.54
CA ARG A 44 5.17 -0.65 4.55
C ARG A 44 5.63 -1.53 3.41
N SER A 45 4.73 -2.38 2.90
CA SER A 45 5.03 -3.27 1.78
C SER A 45 4.62 -2.63 0.47
N PHE A 46 5.57 -2.51 -0.43
CA PHE A 46 5.37 -2.04 -1.80
C PHE A 46 5.71 -3.15 -2.78
N VAL A 47 5.13 -3.07 -3.95
CA VAL A 47 5.52 -3.85 -5.12
C VAL A 47 6.14 -2.94 -6.17
N ALA A 48 6.80 -3.54 -7.17
CA ALA A 48 7.65 -2.80 -8.10
C ALA A 48 6.94 -1.65 -8.83
N ASP A 49 5.67 -1.82 -9.17
CA ASP A 49 4.85 -0.81 -9.86
C ASP A 49 4.02 0.08 -8.92
N GLY A 50 4.14 -0.13 -7.61
CA GLY A 50 3.42 0.66 -6.59
C GLY A 50 1.92 0.36 -6.47
N LEU A 51 1.36 -0.53 -7.27
CA LEU A 51 -0.05 -0.90 -7.21
C LEU A 51 -0.24 -2.12 -6.28
N PRO A 52 -1.35 -2.22 -5.52
CA PRO A 52 -1.63 -3.38 -4.69
C PRO A 52 -1.73 -4.66 -5.51
N VAL A 53 -1.54 -5.80 -4.87
CA VAL A 53 -1.71 -7.12 -5.47
C VAL A 53 -2.94 -7.78 -4.86
N VAL A 54 -3.96 -8.02 -5.70
CA VAL A 54 -5.23 -8.61 -5.26
C VAL A 54 -5.66 -9.66 -6.28
N GLY A 55 -5.87 -10.87 -5.82
CA GLY A 55 -6.33 -11.96 -6.67
C GLY A 55 -5.71 -13.31 -6.34
N PHE A 56 -6.19 -14.34 -7.00
CA PHE A 56 -5.63 -15.68 -6.87
C PHE A 56 -4.24 -15.78 -7.50
N ASP A 57 -3.37 -16.52 -6.82
CA ASP A 57 -2.05 -16.81 -7.34
C ASP A 57 -2.14 -17.64 -8.62
N PRO A 58 -1.42 -17.28 -9.69
CA PRO A 58 -1.50 -18.02 -10.96
C PRO A 58 -0.83 -19.38 -10.93
N LEU A 59 0.06 -19.64 -9.96
CA LEU A 59 0.82 -20.89 -9.84
C LEU A 59 0.34 -21.76 -8.68
N GLN A 60 -0.21 -21.15 -7.62
CA GLN A 60 -0.65 -21.84 -6.41
C GLN A 60 -2.17 -21.80 -6.30
N SER A 61 -2.80 -22.91 -6.64
CA SER A 61 -4.26 -23.05 -6.54
C SER A 61 -4.77 -22.81 -5.12
N GLY A 62 -5.83 -22.01 -4.99
CA GLY A 62 -6.48 -21.70 -3.72
C GLY A 62 -5.78 -20.63 -2.87
N PHE A 63 -4.63 -20.12 -3.30
CA PHE A 63 -3.95 -19.03 -2.60
C PHE A 63 -4.39 -17.68 -3.16
N PHE A 64 -4.84 -16.78 -2.29
CA PHE A 64 -5.31 -15.44 -2.65
C PHE A 64 -4.43 -14.36 -2.04
N TRP A 65 -3.95 -13.46 -2.87
CA TRP A 65 -3.15 -12.30 -2.47
C TRP A 65 -4.04 -11.09 -2.15
N LEU A 66 -3.75 -10.42 -1.04
CA LEU A 66 -4.24 -9.09 -0.70
C LEU A 66 -3.10 -8.34 0.00
N VAL A 67 -2.15 -7.84 -0.77
CA VAL A 67 -0.87 -7.30 -0.26
C VAL A 67 -0.42 -6.07 -1.06
N GLY A 68 0.69 -5.47 -0.64
CA GLY A 68 1.31 -4.37 -1.36
C GLY A 68 0.53 -3.06 -1.28
N GLN A 69 -0.20 -2.82 -0.19
CA GLN A 69 -1.03 -1.63 0.00
C GLN A 69 -0.23 -0.32 0.13
N GLY A 70 1.07 -0.40 0.27
CA GLY A 70 1.95 0.75 0.41
C GLY A 70 1.54 1.70 1.53
N GLY A 71 1.54 3.00 1.24
CA GLY A 71 1.12 4.04 2.17
C GLY A 71 -0.39 4.30 2.21
N PHE A 72 -1.20 3.58 1.43
CA PHE A 72 -2.61 3.88 1.20
C PHE A 72 -3.57 2.86 1.81
N GLY A 73 -3.06 1.83 2.49
CA GLY A 73 -3.85 0.69 2.97
C GLY A 73 -5.05 1.08 3.84
N VAL A 74 -4.87 2.01 4.78
CA VAL A 74 -5.96 2.45 5.67
C VAL A 74 -7.09 3.12 4.89
N GLN A 75 -6.76 4.09 4.03
CA GLN A 75 -7.78 4.84 3.29
C GLN A 75 -8.44 4.02 2.18
N THR A 76 -7.76 3.03 1.62
CA THR A 76 -8.31 2.18 0.55
C THR A 76 -8.98 0.92 1.08
N SER A 77 -8.85 0.58 2.36
CA SER A 77 -9.34 -0.67 2.94
C SER A 77 -10.81 -0.97 2.65
N PRO A 78 -11.77 -0.02 2.69
CA PRO A 78 -13.16 -0.33 2.40
C PRO A 78 -13.37 -0.76 0.94
N ALA A 79 -12.72 -0.07 -0.01
CA ALA A 79 -12.79 -0.41 -1.43
C ALA A 79 -12.06 -1.73 -1.72
N MET A 80 -10.88 -1.92 -1.15
CA MET A 80 -10.09 -3.15 -1.33
C MET A 80 -10.77 -4.38 -0.72
N GLY A 81 -11.49 -4.22 0.39
CA GLY A 81 -12.32 -5.28 0.96
C GLY A 81 -13.43 -5.74 0.00
N ARG A 82 -14.11 -4.80 -0.66
CA ARG A 82 -15.14 -5.11 -1.67
C ARG A 82 -14.53 -5.78 -2.91
N VAL A 83 -13.41 -5.26 -3.38
CA VAL A 83 -12.65 -5.85 -4.50
C VAL A 83 -12.25 -7.30 -4.19
N ALA A 84 -11.66 -7.52 -3.03
CA ALA A 84 -11.25 -8.87 -2.61
C ALA A 84 -12.45 -9.81 -2.51
N ALA A 85 -13.56 -9.36 -1.92
CA ALA A 85 -14.78 -10.16 -1.80
C ALA A 85 -15.33 -10.57 -3.18
N SER A 86 -15.42 -9.64 -4.14
CA SER A 86 -15.86 -9.94 -5.50
C SER A 86 -14.96 -10.97 -6.18
N LEU A 87 -13.63 -10.73 -6.13
CA LEU A 87 -12.67 -11.64 -6.78
C LEU A 87 -12.64 -13.04 -6.18
N VAL A 88 -12.81 -13.15 -4.85
CA VAL A 88 -12.88 -14.46 -4.18
C VAL A 88 -14.14 -15.24 -4.58
N GLN A 89 -15.25 -14.53 -4.82
CA GLN A 89 -16.52 -15.13 -5.28
C GLN A 89 -16.53 -15.43 -6.78
N GLY A 90 -15.50 -14.98 -7.51
CA GLY A 90 -15.43 -15.13 -8.97
C GLY A 90 -16.26 -14.09 -9.73
N ASP A 91 -16.66 -13.04 -9.04
CA ASP A 91 -17.41 -11.94 -9.62
C ASP A 91 -16.50 -10.88 -10.24
N GLU A 92 -17.07 -10.00 -11.06
CA GLU A 92 -16.41 -8.79 -11.54
C GLU A 92 -16.20 -7.80 -10.38
N LEU A 93 -15.26 -6.86 -10.57
CA LEU A 93 -15.08 -5.76 -9.62
C LEU A 93 -16.39 -4.95 -9.50
N PRO A 94 -16.66 -4.35 -8.31
CA PRO A 94 -17.81 -3.45 -8.14
C PRO A 94 -17.84 -2.33 -9.19
N ASP A 95 -19.04 -2.00 -9.68
CA ASP A 95 -19.27 -1.05 -10.77
C ASP A 95 -18.63 0.30 -10.51
N ASP A 96 -18.84 0.84 -9.31
CA ASP A 96 -18.30 2.13 -8.90
C ASP A 96 -16.76 2.18 -8.89
N ILE A 97 -16.09 1.03 -8.77
CA ILE A 97 -14.64 0.88 -8.85
C ILE A 97 -14.19 0.77 -10.31
N ARG A 98 -14.92 0.00 -11.11
CA ARG A 98 -14.66 -0.12 -12.55
C ARG A 98 -14.84 1.21 -13.29
N GLU A 99 -15.88 1.96 -12.95
CA GLU A 99 -16.16 3.30 -13.51
C GLU A 99 -15.05 4.31 -13.21
N ARG A 100 -14.26 4.09 -12.16
CA ARG A 100 -13.06 4.88 -11.85
C ARG A 100 -11.80 4.41 -12.60
N GLY A 101 -11.94 3.47 -13.53
CA GLY A 101 -10.85 2.99 -14.37
C GLY A 101 -9.99 1.90 -13.73
N VAL A 102 -10.41 1.30 -12.61
CA VAL A 102 -9.71 0.17 -12.00
C VAL A 102 -10.17 -1.13 -12.64
N SER A 103 -9.21 -1.96 -13.05
CA SER A 103 -9.47 -3.30 -13.57
C SER A 103 -8.77 -4.38 -12.76
N ALA A 104 -9.33 -5.60 -12.76
CA ALA A 104 -8.73 -6.74 -12.10
C ALA A 104 -7.34 -7.06 -12.66
N ALA A 105 -7.10 -6.83 -13.95
CA ALA A 105 -5.81 -7.06 -14.59
C ALA A 105 -4.70 -6.16 -14.01
N GLN A 106 -5.01 -4.90 -13.69
CA GLN A 106 -4.04 -3.95 -13.13
C GLN A 106 -3.55 -4.34 -11.73
N ILE A 107 -4.38 -5.04 -10.96
CA ILE A 107 -4.06 -5.45 -9.59
C ILE A 107 -3.77 -6.94 -9.44
N SER A 108 -3.83 -7.69 -10.54
CA SER A 108 -3.60 -9.14 -10.57
C SER A 108 -2.18 -9.51 -10.13
N PRO A 109 -1.99 -10.59 -9.36
CA PRO A 109 -0.65 -11.11 -9.05
C PRO A 109 0.10 -11.64 -10.30
N GLY A 110 -0.63 -11.98 -11.37
CA GLY A 110 -0.05 -12.44 -12.65
C GLY A 110 0.32 -11.34 -13.64
N ARG A 111 0.15 -10.06 -13.28
CA ARG A 111 0.45 -8.94 -14.18
C ARG A 111 1.92 -8.84 -14.56
N GLU A 112 2.21 -8.35 -15.75
CA GLU A 112 3.57 -8.29 -16.30
C GLU A 112 4.55 -7.51 -15.43
N ALA A 113 4.12 -6.41 -14.82
CA ALA A 113 4.95 -5.57 -13.95
C ALA A 113 5.53 -6.29 -12.73
N LEU A 114 4.95 -7.43 -12.33
CA LEU A 114 5.44 -8.26 -11.23
C LEU A 114 6.30 -9.44 -11.69
N ARG A 115 6.39 -9.68 -12.99
CA ARG A 115 7.28 -10.71 -13.52
C ARG A 115 8.71 -10.27 -13.37
N ILE A 116 9.44 -10.89 -12.48
CA ILE A 116 10.88 -10.70 -12.38
C ILE A 116 11.48 -11.21 -13.69
N ASN A 117 12.11 -10.33 -14.46
CA ASN A 117 12.83 -10.73 -15.65
C ASN A 117 13.92 -11.73 -15.26
N GLY A 118 13.71 -12.98 -15.53
CA GLY A 118 14.72 -14.02 -15.41
C GLY A 118 14.53 -15.09 -14.34
N VAL A 119 13.45 -15.83 -14.36
CA VAL A 119 13.44 -17.28 -14.00
C VAL A 119 12.60 -17.99 -15.03
#